data_62305c9f37ad55d5ddee5d6303eee5d8
#
_entry.id   62305c9f37ad55d5ddee5d6303eee5d8
#
_cell.length_a   1.000
_cell.length_b   1.000
_cell.length_c   1.000
_cell.angle_alpha   90.00
_cell.angle_beta   90.00
_cell.angle_gamma   90.00
#
_symmetry.space_group_name_H-M   'P 1'
#
loop_
_entity.id
_entity.type
_entity.pdbx_description
1 polymer ?
#
loop_
_entity_poly.entity_id
_entity_poly.type
_entity_poly.pdbx_seq_one_letter_code
_entity_poly.pdbx_strand_id
1 'polypeptide(L)'
;MTLITLRDIGVAYDGYEALEHVDLEIGEHDFLGVIGPNGGGKTTLVKAILGTIPHSGTIRYAPELFRGGERLIGYMPQISDFDRAFPISMQEVVLSGLQGRRGFRSRYTKEDRAKATALLEEAGIADTARKPIGEVSGGQMQRALLCRAVIADPKLLILDEPANFVDNRFEKELYRTLQELNRRMAVVIVSHDIGTITSVVKEIVCVNRRAHRHRSNILTEEQLRNYDCPIQLVSHGHIPHTVLEHHPGDGCCDGE
;
A
#
# COMPACT_ATOMS: atom_id res chain seq x y z
N MET A 1 -15.13 5.10 13.39
CA MET A 1 -14.95 6.55 13.12
C MET A 1 -14.24 6.72 11.77
N THR A 2 -14.55 7.80 11.01
CA THR A 2 -13.88 8.09 9.74
C THR A 2 -12.56 8.81 10.00
N LEU A 3 -11.45 8.29 9.49
CA LEU A 3 -10.11 8.88 9.61
C LEU A 3 -9.84 9.89 8.49
N ILE A 4 -10.24 9.57 7.27
CA ILE A 4 -10.02 10.42 6.09
C ILE A 4 -11.29 10.46 5.26
N THR A 5 -11.64 11.66 4.77
CA THR A 5 -12.72 11.87 3.82
C THR A 5 -12.18 12.64 2.61
N LEU A 6 -12.30 12.05 1.44
CA LEU A 6 -12.01 12.64 0.14
C LEU A 6 -13.33 13.07 -0.49
N ARG A 7 -13.39 14.28 -1.05
CA ARG A 7 -14.56 14.81 -1.78
C ARG A 7 -14.11 15.50 -3.04
N ASP A 8 -14.63 14.99 -4.16
CA ASP A 8 -14.43 15.54 -5.51
C ASP A 8 -12.94 15.71 -5.87
N ILE A 9 -12.11 14.72 -5.52
CA ILE A 9 -10.67 14.79 -5.76
C ILE A 9 -10.38 14.56 -7.24
N GLY A 10 -9.66 15.53 -7.82
CA GLY A 10 -9.09 15.45 -9.17
C GLY A 10 -7.58 15.70 -9.13
N VAL A 11 -6.83 14.98 -9.95
CA VAL A 11 -5.39 15.14 -10.14
C VAL A 11 -5.06 15.05 -11.62
N ALA A 12 -4.32 16.05 -12.13
CA ALA A 12 -3.85 16.07 -13.50
C ALA A 12 -2.32 16.25 -13.56
N TYR A 13 -1.68 15.58 -14.53
CA TYR A 13 -0.27 15.70 -14.87
C TYR A 13 -0.14 16.10 -16.35
N ASP A 14 0.45 17.24 -16.65
CA ASP A 14 0.71 17.69 -18.02
C ASP A 14 -0.50 17.56 -18.97
N GLY A 15 -1.70 17.85 -18.47
CA GLY A 15 -2.95 17.77 -19.23
C GLY A 15 -3.60 16.38 -19.26
N TYR A 16 -2.99 15.37 -18.65
CA TYR A 16 -3.59 14.04 -18.44
C TYR A 16 -4.27 13.97 -17.08
N GLU A 17 -5.58 13.72 -17.04
CA GLU A 17 -6.33 13.54 -15.81
C GLU A 17 -6.11 12.12 -15.27
N ALA A 18 -5.32 12.02 -14.21
CA ALA A 18 -5.03 10.77 -13.53
C ALA A 18 -6.12 10.36 -12.53
N LEU A 19 -6.81 11.34 -11.93
CA LEU A 19 -7.98 11.13 -11.08
C LEU A 19 -9.06 12.18 -11.40
N GLU A 20 -10.33 11.74 -11.39
CA GLU A 20 -11.52 12.55 -11.68
C GLU A 20 -12.61 12.25 -10.66
N HIS A 21 -13.12 13.29 -10.00
CA HIS A 21 -14.30 13.20 -9.13
C HIS A 21 -14.26 12.04 -8.12
N VAL A 22 -13.11 11.86 -7.45
CA VAL A 22 -12.95 10.77 -6.49
C VAL A 22 -13.53 11.14 -5.14
N ASP A 23 -14.51 10.38 -4.71
CA ASP A 23 -15.09 10.37 -3.36
C ASP A 23 -14.71 9.08 -2.65
N LEU A 24 -14.06 9.18 -1.47
CA LEU A 24 -13.66 8.02 -0.69
C LEU A 24 -13.63 8.36 0.80
N GLU A 25 -14.04 7.42 1.63
CA GLU A 25 -13.89 7.51 3.08
C GLU A 25 -13.06 6.34 3.57
N ILE A 26 -12.16 6.59 4.54
CA ILE A 26 -11.35 5.57 5.19
C ILE A 26 -11.62 5.62 6.70
N GLY A 27 -12.13 4.53 7.25
CA GLY A 27 -12.43 4.35 8.66
C GLY A 27 -11.26 3.77 9.46
N GLU A 28 -11.31 3.84 10.79
CA GLU A 28 -10.21 3.41 11.70
C GLU A 28 -9.96 1.90 11.72
N HIS A 29 -10.89 1.08 11.26
CA HIS A 29 -10.78 -0.38 11.22
C HIS A 29 -10.90 -0.94 9.81
N ASP A 30 -10.82 -0.06 8.81
CA ASP A 30 -10.86 -0.48 7.42
C ASP A 30 -9.65 -1.34 7.07
N PHE A 31 -9.90 -2.36 6.28
CA PHE A 31 -8.88 -3.13 5.59
C PHE A 31 -9.24 -3.15 4.11
N LEU A 32 -8.69 -2.19 3.38
CA LEU A 32 -9.04 -1.90 2.00
C LEU A 32 -7.99 -2.42 1.03
N GLY A 33 -8.44 -3.10 -0.02
CA GLY A 33 -7.65 -3.39 -1.20
C GLY A 33 -7.94 -2.36 -2.29
N VAL A 34 -6.94 -1.62 -2.73
CA VAL A 34 -7.03 -0.70 -3.87
C VAL A 34 -6.53 -1.42 -5.11
N ILE A 35 -7.43 -1.69 -6.04
CA ILE A 35 -7.15 -2.42 -7.28
C ILE A 35 -7.47 -1.56 -8.50
N GLY A 36 -6.99 -1.96 -9.66
CA GLY A 36 -7.25 -1.28 -10.94
C GLY A 36 -6.11 -1.46 -11.93
N PRO A 37 -6.28 -1.00 -13.18
CA PRO A 37 -5.28 -1.15 -14.21
C PRO A 37 -3.99 -0.38 -13.91
N ASN A 38 -2.90 -0.77 -14.60
CA ASN A 38 -1.69 0.05 -14.61
C ASN A 38 -1.99 1.41 -15.25
N GLY A 39 -1.52 2.49 -14.60
CA GLY A 39 -1.89 3.85 -15.03
C GLY A 39 -3.28 4.32 -14.59
N GLY A 40 -4.11 3.48 -13.94
CA GLY A 40 -5.47 3.83 -13.50
C GLY A 40 -5.56 4.83 -12.33
N GLY A 41 -4.42 5.33 -11.82
CA GLY A 41 -4.42 6.37 -10.78
C GLY A 41 -4.25 5.86 -9.34
N LYS A 42 -3.98 4.56 -9.11
CA LYS A 42 -3.83 3.99 -7.75
C LYS A 42 -2.76 4.70 -6.92
N THR A 43 -1.54 4.77 -7.41
CA THR A 43 -0.42 5.47 -6.72
C THR A 43 -0.69 6.98 -6.62
N THR A 44 -1.38 7.57 -7.61
CA THR A 44 -1.80 8.97 -7.56
C THR A 44 -2.79 9.21 -6.43
N LEU A 45 -3.76 8.31 -6.23
CA LEU A 45 -4.70 8.36 -5.10
C LEU A 45 -3.95 8.28 -3.76
N VAL A 46 -2.99 7.36 -3.62
CA VAL A 46 -2.14 7.27 -2.43
C VAL A 46 -1.38 8.57 -2.19
N LYS A 47 -0.73 9.13 -3.22
CA LYS A 47 0.02 10.39 -3.12
C LYS A 47 -0.89 11.57 -2.73
N ALA A 48 -2.11 11.62 -3.24
CA ALA A 48 -3.10 12.63 -2.83
C ALA A 48 -3.49 12.46 -1.36
N ILE A 49 -3.79 11.23 -0.90
CA ILE A 49 -4.07 10.93 0.52
C ILE A 49 -2.88 11.31 1.42
N LEU A 50 -1.66 11.09 0.98
CA LEU A 50 -0.45 11.50 1.72
C LEU A 50 -0.21 13.02 1.68
N GLY A 51 -0.89 13.76 0.79
CA GLY A 51 -0.71 15.19 0.59
C GLY A 51 0.66 15.54 -0.02
N THR A 52 1.21 14.64 -0.82
CA THR A 52 2.53 14.81 -1.48
C THR A 52 2.43 15.39 -2.89
N ILE A 53 1.21 15.50 -3.42
CA ILE A 53 0.92 16.08 -4.74
C ILE A 53 -0.25 17.08 -4.64
N PRO A 54 -0.31 18.09 -5.52
CA PRO A 54 -1.46 18.98 -5.62
C PRO A 54 -2.68 18.24 -6.16
N HIS A 55 -3.86 18.63 -5.70
CA HIS A 55 -5.15 18.08 -6.12
C HIS A 55 -6.24 19.15 -6.09
N SER A 56 -7.31 18.98 -6.86
CA SER A 56 -8.58 19.69 -6.69
C SER A 56 -9.44 18.97 -5.65
N GLY A 57 -10.56 19.59 -5.25
CA GLY A 57 -11.45 19.03 -4.24
C GLY A 57 -10.93 19.19 -2.81
N THR A 58 -11.41 18.36 -1.89
CA THR A 58 -11.11 18.50 -0.46
C THR A 58 -10.76 17.16 0.17
N ILE A 59 -9.62 17.10 0.88
CA ILE A 59 -9.26 15.98 1.75
C ILE A 59 -9.32 16.46 3.21
N ARG A 60 -10.16 15.80 4.01
CA ARG A 60 -10.29 16.06 5.44
C ARG A 60 -9.70 14.90 6.22
N TYR A 61 -8.86 15.22 7.20
CA TYR A 61 -8.24 14.27 8.11
C TYR A 61 -8.83 14.45 9.50
N ALA A 62 -9.22 13.36 10.15
CA ALA A 62 -9.70 13.40 11.51
C ALA A 62 -8.58 13.85 12.48
N PRO A 63 -8.90 14.58 13.56
CA PRO A 63 -7.92 15.03 14.56
C PRO A 63 -7.06 13.89 15.11
N GLU A 64 -7.62 12.70 15.22
CA GLU A 64 -6.96 11.50 15.75
C GLU A 64 -5.82 10.99 14.86
N LEU A 65 -5.78 11.43 13.60
CA LEU A 65 -4.64 11.19 12.70
C LEU A 65 -3.44 12.09 13.00
N PHE A 66 -3.53 12.97 13.97
CA PHE A 66 -2.44 13.88 14.29
C PHE A 66 -1.89 13.64 15.70
N ARG A 67 -0.57 13.76 15.85
CA ARG A 67 0.14 13.81 17.13
C ARG A 67 1.27 14.82 17.01
N GLY A 68 1.20 15.88 17.84
CA GLY A 68 2.23 16.93 17.79
C GLY A 68 2.33 17.67 16.45
N GLY A 69 1.22 17.79 15.73
CA GLY A 69 1.19 18.46 14.40
C GLY A 69 1.49 17.53 13.22
N GLU A 70 1.85 16.28 13.47
CA GLU A 70 2.19 15.32 12.41
C GLU A 70 1.11 14.30 12.17
N ARG A 71 1.00 13.84 10.93
CA ARG A 71 0.06 12.81 10.55
C ARG A 71 0.57 11.43 10.96
N LEU A 72 -0.29 10.68 11.64
CA LEU A 72 -0.06 9.28 12.02
C LEU A 72 -0.42 8.34 10.86
N ILE A 73 0.21 8.56 9.70
CA ILE A 73 0.07 7.72 8.51
C ILE A 73 1.42 7.06 8.24
N GLY A 74 1.44 5.74 8.31
CA GLY A 74 2.56 4.93 7.87
C GLY A 74 2.47 4.68 6.37
N TYR A 75 3.57 4.81 5.66
CA TYR A 75 3.61 4.56 4.22
C TYR A 75 4.78 3.65 3.85
N MET A 76 4.46 2.57 3.17
CA MET A 76 5.41 1.68 2.54
C MET A 76 5.33 1.86 1.01
N PRO A 77 6.32 2.55 0.39
CA PRO A 77 6.37 2.73 -1.05
C PRO A 77 6.84 1.45 -1.76
N GLN A 78 6.68 1.42 -3.07
CA GLN A 78 7.21 0.36 -3.91
C GLN A 78 8.75 0.32 -3.84
N ILE A 79 9.35 -0.89 -3.81
CA ILE A 79 10.80 -1.06 -3.64
C ILE A 79 11.63 -0.46 -4.80
N SER A 80 11.06 -0.39 -6.02
CA SER A 80 11.73 0.21 -7.18
C SER A 80 12.19 1.65 -6.97
N ASP A 81 11.63 2.35 -5.98
CA ASP A 81 11.90 3.76 -5.72
C ASP A 81 13.16 4.00 -4.85
N PHE A 82 13.89 2.93 -4.46
CA PHE A 82 15.06 3.05 -3.60
C PHE A 82 16.37 2.89 -4.36
N ASP A 83 17.26 3.89 -4.22
CA ASP A 83 18.63 3.79 -4.68
C ASP A 83 19.44 2.89 -3.73
N ARG A 84 19.76 1.69 -4.18
CA ARG A 84 20.55 0.72 -3.42
C ARG A 84 22.01 1.13 -3.18
N ALA A 85 22.51 2.10 -3.92
CA ALA A 85 23.87 2.62 -3.72
C ALA A 85 23.94 3.61 -2.54
N PHE A 86 22.79 4.05 -2.00
CA PHE A 86 22.79 4.97 -0.87
C PHE A 86 23.30 4.31 0.40
N PRO A 87 24.35 4.87 1.08
CA PRO A 87 25.03 4.22 2.19
C PRO A 87 24.26 4.37 3.52
N ILE A 88 23.05 3.85 3.59
CA ILE A 88 22.20 3.84 4.79
C ILE A 88 22.03 2.41 5.31
N SER A 89 22.12 2.22 6.62
CA SER A 89 21.89 0.92 7.26
C SER A 89 20.40 0.59 7.38
N MET A 90 20.07 -0.70 7.48
CA MET A 90 18.70 -1.16 7.68
C MET A 90 18.04 -0.55 8.92
N GLN A 91 18.79 -0.39 10.02
CA GLN A 91 18.28 0.28 11.23
C GLN A 91 17.97 1.75 10.98
N GLU A 92 18.79 2.47 10.21
CA GLU A 92 18.54 3.86 9.86
C GLU A 92 17.34 4.00 8.92
N VAL A 93 17.12 3.05 8.00
CA VAL A 93 15.89 2.97 7.20
C VAL A 93 14.67 2.91 8.12
N VAL A 94 14.65 2.01 9.09
CA VAL A 94 13.53 1.90 10.05
C VAL A 94 13.37 3.20 10.85
N LEU A 95 14.45 3.74 11.39
CA LEU A 95 14.44 4.99 12.16
C LEU A 95 13.93 6.19 11.36
N SER A 96 14.14 6.21 10.05
CA SER A 96 13.64 7.30 9.18
C SER A 96 12.12 7.44 9.22
N GLY A 97 11.37 6.40 9.61
CA GLY A 97 9.93 6.47 9.86
C GLY A 97 9.52 7.40 11.01
N LEU A 98 10.49 7.86 11.84
CA LEU A 98 10.27 8.81 12.93
C LEU A 98 10.66 10.25 12.56
N GLN A 99 11.17 10.51 11.33
CA GLN A 99 11.71 11.83 10.98
C GLN A 99 10.68 12.96 11.09
N GLY A 100 9.45 12.70 10.69
CA GLY A 100 8.38 13.66 10.82
C GLY A 100 8.18 14.13 12.27
N ARG A 101 8.23 13.24 13.25
CA ARG A 101 8.03 13.54 14.68
C ARG A 101 9.12 14.41 15.33
N ARG A 102 10.31 14.47 14.74
CA ARG A 102 11.48 15.03 15.41
C ARG A 102 12.06 16.28 14.75
N GLY A 103 11.58 16.61 13.56
CA GLY A 103 12.19 17.65 12.76
C GLY A 103 13.58 17.28 12.25
N PHE A 104 14.03 17.97 11.21
CA PHE A 104 15.24 17.65 10.41
C PHE A 104 16.57 17.62 11.20
N ARG A 105 16.63 18.25 12.39
CA ARG A 105 17.87 18.39 13.19
C ARG A 105 17.90 17.53 14.45
N SER A 106 16.87 16.75 14.71
CA SER A 106 16.77 15.96 15.95
C SER A 106 17.48 14.61 15.81
N ARG A 107 18.31 14.28 16.81
CA ARG A 107 18.95 12.94 16.88
C ARG A 107 17.97 11.91 17.41
N TYR A 108 18.05 10.69 16.90
CA TYR A 108 17.31 9.54 17.45
C TYR A 108 17.77 9.23 18.88
N THR A 109 16.82 9.01 19.76
CA THR A 109 17.08 8.65 21.16
C THR A 109 17.50 7.17 21.29
N LYS A 110 17.87 6.78 22.52
CA LYS A 110 18.12 5.36 22.81
C LYS A 110 16.86 4.52 22.68
N GLU A 111 15.72 5.07 23.08
CA GLU A 111 14.39 4.44 22.99
C GLU A 111 13.98 4.22 21.54
N ASP A 112 14.24 5.20 20.64
CA ASP A 112 13.96 5.03 19.21
C ASP A 112 14.77 3.89 18.59
N ARG A 113 16.06 3.83 18.95
CA ARG A 113 16.96 2.77 18.47
C ARG A 113 16.55 1.41 19.01
N ALA A 114 16.15 1.34 20.28
CA ALA A 114 15.65 0.12 20.88
C ALA A 114 14.34 -0.35 20.20
N LYS A 115 13.43 0.59 19.91
CA LYS A 115 12.20 0.29 19.16
C LYS A 115 12.49 -0.21 17.75
N ALA A 116 13.42 0.44 17.03
CA ALA A 116 13.83 -0.02 15.69
C ALA A 116 14.45 -1.42 15.74
N THR A 117 15.29 -1.70 16.73
CA THR A 117 15.89 -3.03 16.91
C THR A 117 14.82 -4.10 17.18
N ALA A 118 13.89 -3.83 18.10
CA ALA A 118 12.80 -4.75 18.42
C ALA A 118 11.92 -5.07 17.18
N LEU A 119 11.61 -4.06 16.35
CA LEU A 119 10.87 -4.28 15.10
C LEU A 119 11.65 -5.13 14.10
N LEU A 120 12.98 -4.96 13.99
CA LEU A 120 13.83 -5.78 13.13
C LEU A 120 13.92 -7.22 13.65
N GLU A 121 13.92 -7.42 14.97
CA GLU A 121 13.88 -8.74 15.62
C GLU A 121 12.54 -9.44 15.35
N GLU A 122 11.42 -8.75 15.56
CA GLU A 122 10.08 -9.26 15.27
C GLU A 122 9.91 -9.61 13.78
N ALA A 123 10.50 -8.82 12.88
CA ALA A 123 10.52 -9.09 11.45
C ALA A 123 11.52 -10.20 11.03
N GLY A 124 12.29 -10.77 11.95
CA GLY A 124 13.27 -11.83 11.68
C GLY A 124 14.45 -11.40 10.82
N ILE A 125 14.88 -10.12 10.91
CA ILE A 125 15.99 -9.53 10.14
C ILE A 125 16.97 -8.74 11.01
N ALA A 126 17.04 -9.03 12.31
CA ALA A 126 17.93 -8.34 13.26
C ALA A 126 19.42 -8.40 12.87
N ASP A 127 19.84 -9.51 12.26
CA ASP A 127 21.22 -9.71 11.77
C ASP A 127 21.62 -8.75 10.66
N THR A 128 20.65 -8.11 10.01
CA THR A 128 20.87 -7.13 8.94
C THR A 128 20.92 -5.68 9.44
N ALA A 129 20.62 -5.42 10.70
CA ALA A 129 20.41 -4.07 11.25
C ALA A 129 21.54 -3.07 10.88
N ARG A 130 22.79 -3.54 10.83
CA ARG A 130 23.96 -2.71 10.51
C ARG A 130 24.40 -2.79 9.04
N LYS A 131 23.79 -3.69 8.24
CA LYS A 131 24.11 -3.82 6.82
C LYS A 131 23.55 -2.64 6.03
N PRO A 132 24.28 -2.13 5.05
CA PRO A 132 23.76 -1.16 4.11
C PRO A 132 22.67 -1.79 3.23
N ILE A 133 21.73 -0.97 2.73
CA ILE A 133 20.59 -1.44 1.92
C ILE A 133 20.99 -2.17 0.64
N GLY A 134 22.20 -1.90 0.11
CA GLY A 134 22.74 -2.59 -1.06
C GLY A 134 23.11 -4.05 -0.83
N GLU A 135 23.34 -4.44 0.43
CA GLU A 135 23.83 -5.78 0.82
C GLU A 135 22.71 -6.72 1.30
N VAL A 136 21.45 -6.30 1.23
CA VAL A 136 20.31 -7.10 1.70
C VAL A 136 19.44 -7.59 0.55
N SER A 137 18.73 -8.70 0.77
CA SER A 137 17.77 -9.22 -0.20
C SER A 137 16.54 -8.31 -0.33
N GLY A 138 15.80 -8.44 -1.44
CA GLY A 138 14.53 -7.72 -1.64
C GLY A 138 13.53 -7.97 -0.51
N GLY A 139 13.38 -9.22 -0.06
CA GLY A 139 12.50 -9.57 1.06
C GLY A 139 12.94 -8.97 2.40
N GLN A 140 14.25 -8.90 2.68
CA GLN A 140 14.78 -8.22 3.87
C GLN A 140 14.50 -6.72 3.82
N MET A 141 14.69 -6.09 2.67
CA MET A 141 14.37 -4.67 2.47
C MET A 141 12.87 -4.41 2.66
N GLN A 142 12.00 -5.27 2.12
CA GLN A 142 10.55 -5.16 2.31
C GLN A 142 10.13 -5.21 3.78
N ARG A 143 10.69 -6.15 4.55
CA ARG A 143 10.45 -6.25 5.99
C ARG A 143 10.90 -4.98 6.72
N ALA A 144 12.06 -4.42 6.37
CA ALA A 144 12.52 -3.16 6.95
C ALA A 144 11.64 -1.96 6.57
N LEU A 145 11.12 -1.90 5.34
CA LEU A 145 10.17 -0.86 4.92
C LEU A 145 8.83 -0.96 5.65
N LEU A 146 8.36 -2.17 5.94
CA LEU A 146 7.20 -2.36 6.82
C LEU A 146 7.50 -1.88 8.25
N CYS A 147 8.64 -2.25 8.82
CA CYS A 147 9.08 -1.75 10.13
C CYS A 147 9.16 -0.22 10.15
N ARG A 148 9.71 0.40 9.10
CA ARG A 148 9.74 1.86 8.90
C ARG A 148 8.34 2.47 8.90
N ALA A 149 7.41 1.85 8.21
CA ALA A 149 6.04 2.36 8.12
C ALA A 149 5.28 2.30 9.45
N VAL A 150 5.60 1.32 10.33
CA VAL A 150 4.89 1.12 11.60
C VAL A 150 5.59 1.70 12.83
N ILE A 151 6.88 2.08 12.74
CA ILE A 151 7.67 2.53 13.92
C ILE A 151 7.05 3.74 14.63
N ALA A 152 6.34 4.58 13.88
CA ALA A 152 5.67 5.77 14.42
C ALA A 152 4.31 5.49 15.08
N ASP A 153 3.89 4.23 15.23
CA ASP A 153 2.55 3.82 15.70
C ASP A 153 1.43 4.54 14.92
N PRO A 154 1.34 4.34 13.60
CA PRO A 154 0.35 5.03 12.78
C PRO A 154 -1.07 4.59 13.14
N LYS A 155 -2.06 5.43 12.78
CA LYS A 155 -3.49 5.10 12.79
C LYS A 155 -3.99 4.56 11.46
N LEU A 156 -3.25 4.86 10.38
CA LEU A 156 -3.47 4.38 9.03
C LEU A 156 -2.14 3.92 8.45
N LEU A 157 -2.12 2.70 7.92
CA LEU A 157 -0.99 2.12 7.19
C LEU A 157 -1.37 1.98 5.71
N ILE A 158 -0.58 2.57 4.83
CA ILE A 158 -0.75 2.46 3.38
C ILE A 158 0.46 1.73 2.80
N LEU A 159 0.21 0.69 2.00
CA LEU A 159 1.24 -0.10 1.35
C LEU A 159 1.01 -0.08 -0.17
N ASP A 160 2.03 0.30 -0.92
CA ASP A 160 1.99 0.34 -2.40
C ASP A 160 2.77 -0.86 -2.95
N GLU A 161 2.03 -1.84 -3.51
CA GLU A 161 2.56 -3.09 -4.07
C GLU A 161 3.50 -3.86 -3.12
N PRO A 162 3.05 -4.18 -1.88
CA PRO A 162 3.94 -4.70 -0.84
C PRO A 162 4.43 -6.13 -1.05
N ALA A 163 3.83 -6.88 -1.97
CA ALA A 163 4.20 -8.28 -2.27
C ALA A 163 5.01 -8.42 -3.57
N ASN A 164 5.38 -7.33 -4.23
CA ASN A 164 6.21 -7.41 -5.42
C ASN A 164 7.62 -7.93 -5.10
N PHE A 165 8.12 -8.85 -5.93
CA PHE A 165 9.48 -9.42 -5.83
C PHE A 165 9.75 -10.32 -4.61
N VAL A 166 8.72 -10.91 -4.01
CA VAL A 166 8.88 -11.86 -2.91
C VAL A 166 8.32 -13.23 -3.26
N ASP A 167 8.78 -14.25 -2.54
CA ASP A 167 8.26 -15.60 -2.68
C ASP A 167 6.89 -15.76 -1.98
N ASN A 168 6.14 -16.78 -2.37
CA ASN A 168 4.81 -17.09 -1.84
C ASN A 168 4.79 -17.32 -0.32
N ARG A 169 5.91 -17.72 0.29
CA ARG A 169 6.00 -17.93 1.73
C ARG A 169 6.02 -16.61 2.48
N PHE A 170 6.84 -15.69 2.00
CA PHE A 170 6.93 -14.34 2.57
C PHE A 170 5.62 -13.58 2.37
N GLU A 171 4.99 -13.70 1.20
CA GLU A 171 3.72 -13.06 0.91
C GLU A 171 2.64 -13.46 1.94
N LYS A 172 2.49 -14.75 2.24
CA LYS A 172 1.55 -15.24 3.26
C LYS A 172 1.85 -14.68 4.65
N GLU A 173 3.13 -14.62 5.03
CA GLU A 173 3.57 -14.04 6.30
C GLU A 173 3.25 -12.54 6.38
N LEU A 174 3.51 -11.80 5.31
CA LEU A 174 3.19 -10.37 5.20
C LEU A 174 1.70 -10.13 5.42
N TYR A 175 0.83 -10.82 4.68
CA TYR A 175 -0.61 -10.63 4.82
C TYR A 175 -1.14 -10.99 6.19
N ARG A 176 -0.60 -12.04 6.82
CA ARG A 176 -0.92 -12.37 8.21
C ARG A 176 -0.53 -11.24 9.18
N THR A 177 0.66 -10.67 9.03
CA THR A 177 1.12 -9.52 9.81
C THR A 177 0.19 -8.32 9.59
N LEU A 178 -0.25 -8.04 8.35
CA LEU A 178 -1.17 -6.95 8.06
C LEU A 178 -2.55 -7.16 8.68
N GLN A 179 -3.06 -8.40 8.73
CA GLN A 179 -4.31 -8.74 9.43
C GLN A 179 -4.20 -8.49 10.95
N GLU A 180 -3.05 -8.80 11.55
CA GLU A 180 -2.79 -8.52 12.97
C GLU A 180 -2.69 -7.01 13.23
N LEU A 181 -2.01 -6.26 12.35
CA LEU A 181 -1.93 -4.81 12.44
C LEU A 181 -3.30 -4.14 12.28
N ASN A 182 -4.19 -4.68 11.43
CA ASN A 182 -5.55 -4.15 11.23
C ASN A 182 -6.43 -4.22 12.49
N ARG A 183 -6.06 -4.99 13.52
CA ARG A 183 -6.77 -4.97 14.80
C ARG A 183 -6.65 -3.64 15.54
N ARG A 184 -5.61 -2.85 15.24
CA ARG A 184 -5.28 -1.60 15.94
C ARG A 184 -5.18 -0.36 15.06
N MET A 185 -5.18 -0.53 13.74
CA MET A 185 -5.09 0.57 12.77
C MET A 185 -5.82 0.22 11.47
N ALA A 186 -6.19 1.24 10.70
CA ALA A 186 -6.66 1.03 9.33
C ALA A 186 -5.50 0.60 8.43
N VAL A 187 -5.79 -0.26 7.45
CA VAL A 187 -4.81 -0.74 6.47
C VAL A 187 -5.37 -0.56 5.06
N VAL A 188 -4.58 0.04 4.18
CA VAL A 188 -4.86 0.18 2.75
C VAL A 188 -3.72 -0.46 1.97
N ILE A 189 -4.04 -1.42 1.12
CA ILE A 189 -3.07 -2.12 0.27
C ILE A 189 -3.40 -1.82 -1.17
N VAL A 190 -2.45 -1.26 -1.91
CA VAL A 190 -2.52 -1.16 -3.36
C VAL A 190 -1.90 -2.42 -3.95
N SER A 191 -2.62 -3.09 -4.83
CA SER A 191 -2.12 -4.29 -5.52
C SER A 191 -2.73 -4.42 -6.91
N HIS A 192 -1.98 -5.03 -7.82
CA HIS A 192 -2.47 -5.48 -9.11
C HIS A 192 -2.85 -6.98 -9.08
N ASP A 193 -2.46 -7.72 -8.04
CA ASP A 193 -2.88 -9.11 -7.83
C ASP A 193 -4.21 -9.19 -7.09
N ILE A 194 -5.28 -9.31 -7.87
CA ILE A 194 -6.65 -9.37 -7.35
C ILE A 194 -6.91 -10.68 -6.61
N GLY A 195 -6.36 -11.79 -7.12
CA GLY A 195 -6.59 -13.11 -6.55
C GLY A 195 -6.15 -13.18 -5.09
N THR A 196 -4.96 -12.70 -4.80
CA THR A 196 -4.42 -12.69 -3.44
C THR A 196 -5.09 -11.61 -2.58
N ILE A 197 -5.25 -10.38 -3.09
CA ILE A 197 -5.76 -9.27 -2.27
C ILE A 197 -7.20 -9.51 -1.79
N THR A 198 -8.08 -10.07 -2.64
CA THR A 198 -9.47 -10.37 -2.29
C THR A 198 -9.60 -11.39 -1.16
N SER A 199 -8.62 -12.27 -0.99
CA SER A 199 -8.62 -13.25 0.11
C SER A 199 -8.24 -12.66 1.47
N VAL A 200 -7.65 -11.46 1.50
CA VAL A 200 -7.03 -10.86 2.69
C VAL A 200 -7.81 -9.66 3.21
N VAL A 201 -8.30 -8.80 2.31
CA VAL A 201 -8.96 -7.54 2.68
C VAL A 201 -10.45 -7.73 3.01
N LYS A 202 -11.04 -6.74 3.66
CA LYS A 202 -12.48 -6.73 3.97
C LYS A 202 -13.31 -6.10 2.86
N GLU A 203 -12.77 -5.07 2.22
CA GLU A 203 -13.45 -4.28 1.20
C GLU A 203 -12.48 -3.88 0.09
N ILE A 204 -13.01 -3.60 -1.08
CA ILE A 204 -12.23 -3.28 -2.27
C ILE A 204 -12.58 -1.89 -2.78
N VAL A 205 -11.57 -1.16 -3.21
CA VAL A 205 -11.68 0.11 -3.92
C VAL A 205 -11.12 -0.10 -5.33
N CYS A 206 -11.99 -0.08 -6.33
CA CYS A 206 -11.59 -0.11 -7.74
C CYS A 206 -11.22 1.30 -8.19
N VAL A 207 -10.01 1.49 -8.74
CA VAL A 207 -9.51 2.78 -9.20
C VAL A 207 -9.14 2.69 -10.68
N ASN A 208 -9.87 3.44 -11.49
CA ASN A 208 -9.58 3.71 -12.90
C ASN A 208 -10.03 5.15 -13.20
N ARG A 209 -9.15 6.12 -12.99
CA ARG A 209 -9.39 7.58 -12.96
C ARG A 209 -10.43 7.99 -11.91
N ARG A 210 -11.47 7.20 -11.71
CA ARG A 210 -12.48 7.33 -10.65
C ARG A 210 -12.27 6.23 -9.61
N ALA A 211 -12.81 6.41 -8.41
CA ALA A 211 -12.72 5.41 -7.35
C ALA A 211 -14.12 4.93 -6.96
N HIS A 212 -14.29 3.61 -6.89
CA HIS A 212 -15.53 2.98 -6.45
C HIS A 212 -15.27 2.01 -5.31
N ARG A 213 -15.85 2.26 -4.15
CA ARG A 213 -15.72 1.39 -2.98
C ARG A 213 -16.81 0.32 -2.97
N HIS A 214 -16.39 -0.94 -2.93
CA HIS A 214 -17.25 -2.10 -2.72
C HIS A 214 -17.12 -2.54 -1.27
N ARG A 215 -18.26 -2.57 -0.56
CA ARG A 215 -18.32 -3.01 0.85
C ARG A 215 -18.26 -4.54 0.97
N SER A 216 -17.43 -5.16 0.16
CA SER A 216 -17.19 -6.59 0.11
C SER A 216 -15.82 -6.85 -0.54
N ASN A 217 -15.21 -7.96 -0.21
CA ASN A 217 -14.04 -8.50 -0.91
C ASN A 217 -14.42 -9.42 -2.09
N ILE A 218 -15.71 -9.66 -2.30
CA ILE A 218 -16.22 -10.45 -3.43
C ILE A 218 -16.66 -9.46 -4.52
N LEU A 219 -16.02 -9.53 -5.67
CA LEU A 219 -16.36 -8.75 -6.86
C LEU A 219 -17.14 -9.63 -7.83
N THR A 220 -18.30 -9.15 -8.31
CA THR A 220 -19.03 -9.79 -9.39
C THR A 220 -18.56 -9.26 -10.74
N GLU A 221 -18.69 -10.08 -11.81
CA GLU A 221 -18.40 -9.62 -13.18
C GLU A 221 -19.21 -8.37 -13.58
N GLU A 222 -20.47 -8.30 -13.14
CA GLU A 222 -21.33 -7.15 -13.40
C GLU A 222 -20.78 -5.88 -12.75
N GLN A 223 -20.27 -5.97 -11.51
CA GLN A 223 -19.64 -4.84 -10.83
C GLN A 223 -18.36 -4.39 -11.54
N LEU A 224 -17.54 -5.33 -12.01
CA LEU A 224 -16.31 -4.99 -12.76
C LEU A 224 -16.63 -4.30 -14.09
N ARG A 225 -17.64 -4.74 -14.82
CA ARG A 225 -18.09 -4.12 -16.08
C ARG A 225 -18.68 -2.72 -15.87
N ASN A 226 -19.51 -2.55 -14.84
CA ASN A 226 -20.22 -1.28 -14.56
C ASN A 226 -19.26 -0.15 -14.14
N TYR A 227 -18.07 -0.48 -13.66
CA TYR A 227 -17.10 0.52 -13.19
C TYR A 227 -15.90 0.70 -14.13
N ASP A 228 -16.06 0.25 -15.40
CA ASP A 228 -14.99 0.36 -16.41
C ASP A 228 -13.65 -0.22 -15.88
N CYS A 229 -13.76 -1.23 -15.03
CA CYS A 229 -12.62 -1.93 -14.48
C CYS A 229 -12.21 -3.01 -15.51
N PRO A 230 -11.10 -2.86 -16.25
CA PRO A 230 -10.73 -3.76 -17.33
C PRO A 230 -10.15 -5.08 -16.79
N ILE A 231 -10.81 -5.63 -15.79
CA ILE A 231 -10.41 -6.85 -15.10
C ILE A 231 -11.47 -7.90 -15.38
N GLN A 232 -11.13 -8.91 -16.17
CA GLN A 232 -11.94 -10.12 -16.29
C GLN A 232 -11.52 -11.11 -15.19
N LEU A 233 -12.49 -11.50 -14.35
CA LEU A 233 -12.32 -12.63 -13.44
C LEU A 233 -12.71 -13.90 -14.20
N VAL A 234 -11.74 -14.72 -14.54
CA VAL A 234 -12.00 -16.08 -15.01
C VAL A 234 -11.95 -17.00 -13.81
N SER A 235 -13.11 -17.50 -13.37
CA SER A 235 -13.17 -18.47 -12.30
C SER A 235 -13.20 -19.89 -12.89
N HIS A 236 -12.11 -20.63 -12.76
CA HIS A 236 -12.09 -22.07 -12.93
C HIS A 236 -12.10 -22.72 -11.54
N GLY A 237 -13.31 -23.09 -11.02
CA GLY A 237 -13.46 -23.64 -9.68
C GLY A 237 -13.58 -22.59 -8.57
N HIS A 238 -13.21 -22.96 -7.33
CA HIS A 238 -13.38 -22.10 -6.14
C HIS A 238 -12.30 -21.00 -5.97
N ILE A 239 -11.37 -20.84 -6.91
CA ILE A 239 -10.31 -19.83 -6.86
C ILE A 239 -10.42 -18.97 -8.13
N PRO A 240 -10.75 -17.69 -8.02
CA PRO A 240 -10.74 -16.78 -9.18
C PRO A 240 -9.30 -16.51 -9.64
N HIS A 241 -9.07 -16.63 -10.95
CA HIS A 241 -7.82 -16.22 -11.61
C HIS A 241 -8.07 -14.97 -12.43
N THR A 242 -7.10 -14.06 -12.48
CA THR A 242 -7.17 -12.85 -13.28
C THR A 242 -6.62 -13.12 -14.68
N VAL A 243 -7.40 -12.80 -15.72
CA VAL A 243 -6.92 -12.77 -17.11
C VAL A 243 -7.01 -11.34 -17.62
N LEU A 244 -5.91 -10.79 -18.11
CA LEU A 244 -5.90 -9.49 -18.78
C LEU A 244 -6.49 -9.68 -20.20
N GLU A 245 -7.49 -8.89 -20.57
CA GLU A 245 -7.95 -8.81 -21.95
C GLU A 245 -6.84 -8.22 -22.84
N HIS A 246 -6.64 -8.89 -23.99
CA HIS A 246 -5.73 -8.64 -25.10
C HIS A 246 -4.30 -9.16 -24.98
N HIS A 247 -4.14 -10.43 -25.42
CA HIS A 247 -3.04 -10.79 -26.28
C HIS A 247 -3.55 -10.80 -27.74
N PRO A 248 -3.15 -9.86 -28.61
CA PRO A 248 -3.34 -10.02 -30.04
C PRO A 248 -2.31 -11.03 -30.55
N GLY A 249 -2.75 -12.25 -30.85
CA GLY A 249 -1.95 -13.27 -31.50
C GLY A 249 -1.26 -14.22 -30.55
N ASP A 250 -1.93 -15.37 -30.32
CA ASP A 250 -1.26 -16.66 -30.44
C ASP A 250 -2.36 -17.73 -30.53
N GLY A 251 -2.61 -18.13 -31.74
CA GLY A 251 -3.23 -19.41 -32.02
C GLY A 251 -2.24 -20.49 -31.64
N CYS A 252 -2.51 -21.19 -30.56
CA CYS A 252 -1.93 -22.48 -30.24
C CYS A 252 -2.70 -23.09 -29.07
N CYS A 253 -3.66 -23.94 -29.38
CA CYS A 253 -4.06 -25.15 -28.70
C CYS A 253 -5.22 -25.80 -29.45
N ASP A 254 -4.95 -26.17 -30.72
CA ASP A 254 -5.62 -27.33 -31.32
C ASP A 254 -4.58 -28.48 -31.31
N GLY A 255 -4.94 -29.59 -30.68
CA GLY A 255 -4.14 -30.79 -30.82
C GLY A 255 -4.17 -31.72 -29.61
N GLU A 256 -5.14 -32.68 -29.69
CA GLU A 256 -5.16 -34.02 -29.09
C GLU A 256 -5.16 -34.17 -27.57
#